data_22a49579b80234dd1dc015e971961735
#
_entry.id   22a49579b80234dd1dc015e971961735
#
_cell.length_a   1.000
_cell.length_b   1.000
_cell.length_c   1.000
_cell.angle_alpha   90.00
_cell.angle_beta   90.00
_cell.angle_gamma   90.00
#
_symmetry.space_group_name_H-M   'P 1'
#
loop_
_entity.id
_entity.type
_entity.pdbx_description
1 polymer ?
#
loop_
_entity_poly.entity_id
_entity_poly.type
_entity_poly.pdbx_seq_one_letter_code
_entity_poly.pdbx_strand_id
1 'polypeptide(L)'
;FSQTELVFVYFKDKPNASAFLANPLSELSQKALDRRINLGIAITAQDAPIEPTYIQNIQNLGFTVNDKSKWLNGVAVNATAAQITQLQAESYVLKVESFVKNNLSGKISKKEKFPKNLSSKISFNYGNSLAQIEQVNLRTLHVQGFTGTGVSIAVIDTGFPTVNTGSAFARMRSNNQIKHVYNFISKNTDVYNTSLNSHGTNCLGIIGGYLDGTFVGAAPDADFYLYATEDGTKEIPEEELYWIQAAEEADRKGVDVISTSLGYADFFDDSRYDYSYSQMNGTTSFIARAAQIASEKGIIVVVAAGNEGNLTWKYIVTPADNEKVFTIGGVDSTGNPSIFTSFGPNSSGKVKPDASARATSTYFAYNNGAYPGNGTSYATPLSAGGIACLLQAIPNSTNRELLKNSLRQTASLYPNYTDQLGYGILNFGQVLSSFLKTNEFYSQNKAIVYPNPAKQEINISSTQKIEKISVYNSLGQFLFDSKTTKINIDKLEKGLYFLKIKT
;
A
#
# COMPACT_ATOMS: atom_id res chain seq x y z
N PHE A 1 22.67 -35.13 11.44
CA PHE A 1 21.32 -34.61 11.32
C PHE A 1 21.14 -34.06 9.91
N SER A 2 20.04 -34.40 9.20
CA SER A 2 19.70 -33.79 7.91
C SER A 2 19.35 -32.33 8.15
N GLN A 3 19.93 -31.43 7.34
CA GLN A 3 19.66 -29.98 7.43
C GLN A 3 18.19 -29.71 7.10
N THR A 4 17.53 -28.91 7.91
CA THR A 4 16.18 -28.42 7.64
C THR A 4 16.22 -27.08 6.90
N GLU A 5 15.14 -26.78 6.18
CA GLU A 5 14.89 -25.48 5.56
C GLU A 5 13.44 -25.06 5.75
N LEU A 6 13.18 -23.77 5.71
CA LEU A 6 11.82 -23.24 5.72
C LEU A 6 11.17 -23.49 4.36
N VAL A 7 9.98 -24.07 4.38
CA VAL A 7 9.18 -24.34 3.17
C VAL A 7 7.74 -23.88 3.36
N PHE A 8 7.09 -23.47 2.27
CA PHE A 8 5.67 -23.18 2.24
C PHE A 8 4.90 -24.33 1.57
N VAL A 9 3.96 -24.93 2.28
CA VAL A 9 3.11 -26.03 1.84
C VAL A 9 1.79 -25.45 1.36
N TYR A 10 1.57 -25.42 0.04
CA TYR A 10 0.33 -24.94 -0.57
C TYR A 10 -0.73 -26.03 -0.56
N PHE A 11 -1.94 -25.68 -0.17
CA PHE A 11 -3.09 -26.58 -0.26
C PHE A 11 -3.81 -26.45 -1.60
N LYS A 12 -4.43 -27.53 -2.08
CA LYS A 12 -5.08 -27.59 -3.39
C LYS A 12 -6.29 -26.67 -3.51
N ASP A 13 -7.07 -26.57 -2.46
CA ASP A 13 -8.37 -25.90 -2.46
C ASP A 13 -8.74 -25.37 -1.08
N LYS A 14 -9.95 -24.81 -0.98
CA LYS A 14 -10.62 -24.38 0.25
C LYS A 14 -12.05 -24.92 0.23
N PRO A 15 -12.29 -26.19 0.64
CA PRO A 15 -13.60 -26.84 0.56
C PRO A 15 -14.72 -26.02 1.20
N ASN A 16 -14.43 -25.29 2.29
CA ASN A 16 -15.39 -24.50 3.03
C ASN A 16 -15.55 -23.04 2.53
N ALA A 17 -14.96 -22.68 1.39
CA ALA A 17 -15.04 -21.32 0.85
C ALA A 17 -16.48 -20.86 0.59
N SER A 18 -17.39 -21.76 0.23
CA SER A 18 -18.81 -21.44 0.00
C SER A 18 -19.52 -20.88 1.24
N ALA A 19 -19.19 -21.37 2.42
CA ALA A 19 -19.73 -20.87 3.69
C ALA A 19 -19.29 -19.43 3.97
N PHE A 20 -18.00 -19.14 3.71
CA PHE A 20 -17.48 -17.77 3.79
C PHE A 20 -18.13 -16.85 2.75
N LEU A 21 -18.24 -17.30 1.48
CA LEU A 21 -18.85 -16.49 0.41
C LEU A 21 -20.32 -16.16 0.68
N ALA A 22 -21.04 -17.04 1.40
CA ALA A 22 -22.40 -16.79 1.85
C ALA A 22 -22.47 -15.76 2.99
N ASN A 23 -21.41 -15.62 3.79
CA ASN A 23 -21.31 -14.66 4.89
C ASN A 23 -19.89 -14.09 5.03
N PRO A 24 -19.47 -13.16 4.16
CA PRO A 24 -18.11 -12.61 4.20
C PRO A 24 -17.76 -11.85 5.49
N LEU A 25 -18.77 -11.35 6.22
CA LEU A 25 -18.60 -10.69 7.53
C LEU A 25 -18.08 -11.63 8.62
N SER A 26 -18.07 -12.95 8.40
CA SER A 26 -17.40 -13.89 9.31
C SER A 26 -15.88 -13.68 9.38
N GLU A 27 -15.27 -13.11 8.34
CA GLU A 27 -13.82 -12.90 8.22
C GLU A 27 -13.43 -11.45 7.93
N LEU A 28 -14.25 -10.70 7.22
CA LEU A 28 -13.97 -9.34 6.78
C LEU A 28 -14.81 -8.32 7.57
N SER A 29 -14.22 -7.18 7.90
CA SER A 29 -14.98 -6.07 8.47
C SER A 29 -15.91 -5.43 7.42
N GLN A 30 -16.94 -4.70 7.89
CA GLN A 30 -17.81 -3.94 6.99
C GLN A 30 -16.99 -2.96 6.14
N LYS A 31 -15.99 -2.28 6.72
CA LYS A 31 -15.10 -1.36 5.99
C LYS A 31 -14.33 -2.07 4.86
N ALA A 32 -13.90 -3.33 5.07
CA ALA A 32 -13.26 -4.13 4.03
C ALA A 32 -14.23 -4.45 2.88
N LEU A 33 -15.47 -4.79 3.18
CA LEU A 33 -16.51 -5.04 2.18
C LEU A 33 -16.86 -3.76 1.42
N ASP A 34 -17.03 -2.63 2.11
CA ASP A 34 -17.34 -1.34 1.50
C ASP A 34 -16.23 -0.90 0.54
N ARG A 35 -14.94 -1.10 0.91
CA ARG A 35 -13.81 -0.85 0.01
C ARG A 35 -13.92 -1.68 -1.27
N ARG A 36 -14.22 -2.99 -1.16
CA ARG A 36 -14.37 -3.90 -2.31
C ARG A 36 -15.53 -3.45 -3.20
N ILE A 37 -16.69 -3.15 -2.61
CA ILE A 37 -17.89 -2.69 -3.32
C ILE A 37 -17.59 -1.37 -4.06
N ASN A 38 -17.02 -0.39 -3.38
CA ASN A 38 -16.71 0.92 -3.97
C ASN A 38 -15.73 0.83 -5.15
N LEU A 39 -14.83 -0.14 -5.12
CA LEU A 39 -13.80 -0.35 -6.16
C LEU A 39 -14.20 -1.40 -7.19
N GLY A 40 -15.37 -2.04 -7.07
CA GLY A 40 -15.80 -3.12 -7.96
C GLY A 40 -14.98 -4.40 -7.85
N ILE A 41 -14.39 -4.68 -6.67
CA ILE A 41 -13.54 -5.84 -6.43
C ILE A 41 -14.38 -6.98 -5.85
N ALA A 42 -14.38 -8.13 -6.51
CA ALA A 42 -15.13 -9.30 -6.08
C ALA A 42 -14.52 -9.95 -4.81
N ILE A 43 -15.38 -10.47 -3.95
CA ILE A 43 -14.98 -11.41 -2.89
C ILE A 43 -14.87 -12.80 -3.52
N THR A 44 -13.77 -13.50 -3.23
CA THR A 44 -13.46 -14.79 -3.86
C THR A 44 -13.04 -15.84 -2.81
N ALA A 45 -12.85 -17.08 -3.24
CA ALA A 45 -12.32 -18.13 -2.36
C ALA A 45 -10.92 -17.80 -1.79
N GLN A 46 -10.14 -16.90 -2.43
CA GLN A 46 -8.86 -16.44 -1.88
C GLN A 46 -9.04 -15.69 -0.55
N ASP A 47 -10.18 -15.04 -0.34
CA ASP A 47 -10.50 -14.31 0.89
C ASP A 47 -10.95 -15.24 2.04
N ALA A 48 -11.38 -16.46 1.72
CA ALA A 48 -11.82 -17.45 2.70
C ALA A 48 -10.66 -17.95 3.58
N PRO A 49 -10.93 -18.38 4.83
CA PRO A 49 -9.93 -19.00 5.68
C PRO A 49 -9.38 -20.30 5.05
N ILE A 50 -8.19 -20.69 5.52
CA ILE A 50 -7.61 -22.00 5.18
C ILE A 50 -8.46 -23.10 5.79
N GLU A 51 -8.55 -24.26 5.10
CA GLU A 51 -9.22 -25.44 5.63
C GLU A 51 -8.53 -25.95 6.90
N PRO A 52 -9.20 -25.94 8.06
CA PRO A 52 -8.57 -26.31 9.34
C PRO A 52 -8.09 -27.77 9.37
N THR A 53 -8.78 -28.69 8.68
CA THR A 53 -8.41 -30.10 8.64
C THR A 53 -7.07 -30.31 7.92
N TYR A 54 -6.74 -29.49 6.91
CA TYR A 54 -5.45 -29.56 6.24
C TYR A 54 -4.30 -29.12 7.17
N ILE A 55 -4.52 -28.08 7.98
CA ILE A 55 -3.54 -27.67 8.99
C ILE A 55 -3.33 -28.80 10.00
N GLN A 56 -4.42 -29.38 10.50
CA GLN A 56 -4.36 -30.49 11.46
C GLN A 56 -3.64 -31.72 10.88
N ASN A 57 -3.85 -32.02 9.60
CA ASN A 57 -3.17 -33.13 8.95
C ASN A 57 -1.65 -32.91 8.85
N ILE A 58 -1.20 -31.69 8.54
CA ILE A 58 0.23 -31.33 8.57
C ILE A 58 0.80 -31.50 10.00
N GLN A 59 0.06 -31.08 11.03
CA GLN A 59 0.48 -31.28 12.43
C GLN A 59 0.55 -32.76 12.81
N ASN A 60 -0.40 -33.58 12.36
CA ASN A 60 -0.42 -35.02 12.60
C ASN A 60 0.78 -35.76 11.95
N LEU A 61 1.37 -35.20 10.89
CA LEU A 61 2.62 -35.67 10.29
C LEU A 61 3.86 -35.31 11.13
N GLY A 62 3.69 -34.60 12.25
CA GLY A 62 4.76 -34.21 13.18
C GLY A 62 5.37 -32.83 12.92
N PHE A 63 4.79 -32.03 12.02
CA PHE A 63 5.26 -30.67 11.77
C PHE A 63 4.67 -29.64 12.75
N THR A 64 5.50 -28.69 13.17
CA THR A 64 5.03 -27.51 13.88
C THR A 64 4.59 -26.44 12.87
N VAL A 65 3.32 -26.07 12.90
CA VAL A 65 2.76 -25.01 12.05
C VAL A 65 2.66 -23.73 12.87
N ASN A 66 3.58 -22.81 12.68
CA ASN A 66 3.61 -21.52 13.35
C ASN A 66 3.00 -20.41 12.48
N ASP A 67 3.15 -20.49 11.17
CA ASP A 67 2.80 -19.44 10.22
C ASP A 67 1.98 -19.98 9.06
N LYS A 68 1.04 -19.16 8.60
CA LYS A 68 0.07 -19.54 7.57
C LYS A 68 -0.36 -18.29 6.78
N SER A 69 -0.79 -18.50 5.55
CA SER A 69 -1.38 -17.45 4.71
C SER A 69 -2.65 -17.93 4.03
N LYS A 70 -3.76 -17.23 4.28
CA LYS A 70 -5.03 -17.50 3.57
C LYS A 70 -4.95 -17.08 2.11
N TRP A 71 -4.20 -16.03 1.77
CA TRP A 71 -4.04 -15.56 0.40
C TRP A 71 -3.24 -16.55 -0.46
N LEU A 72 -2.17 -17.11 0.11
CA LEU A 72 -1.36 -18.15 -0.54
C LEU A 72 -1.94 -19.56 -0.35
N ASN A 73 -2.95 -19.72 0.49
CA ASN A 73 -3.63 -20.97 0.82
C ASN A 73 -2.66 -22.07 1.29
N GLY A 74 -1.99 -21.83 2.40
CA GLY A 74 -1.02 -22.81 2.92
C GLY A 74 -0.40 -22.42 4.25
N VAL A 75 0.57 -23.24 4.65
CA VAL A 75 1.30 -23.11 5.91
C VAL A 75 2.80 -23.19 5.68
N ALA A 76 3.58 -22.54 6.56
CA ALA A 76 5.03 -22.66 6.59
C ALA A 76 5.46 -23.65 7.67
N VAL A 77 6.44 -24.48 7.34
CA VAL A 77 7.07 -25.46 8.23
C VAL A 77 8.56 -25.59 7.94
N ASN A 78 9.34 -25.98 8.95
CA ASN A 78 10.72 -26.39 8.75
C ASN A 78 10.76 -27.89 8.42
N ALA A 79 11.40 -28.25 7.30
CA ALA A 79 11.40 -29.62 6.79
C ALA A 79 12.77 -30.02 6.22
N THR A 80 13.14 -31.30 6.35
CA THR A 80 14.25 -31.93 5.64
C THR A 80 13.82 -32.33 4.22
N ALA A 81 14.76 -32.60 3.32
CA ALA A 81 14.45 -33.06 1.95
C ALA A 81 13.51 -34.29 1.92
N ALA A 82 13.69 -35.24 2.84
CA ALA A 82 12.80 -36.42 2.94
C ALA A 82 11.38 -36.04 3.37
N GLN A 83 11.26 -35.11 4.32
CA GLN A 83 9.98 -34.57 4.79
C GLN A 83 9.27 -33.72 3.72
N ILE A 84 10.01 -32.99 2.89
CA ILE A 84 9.46 -32.28 1.73
C ILE A 84 8.83 -33.26 0.76
N THR A 85 9.50 -34.39 0.47
CA THR A 85 8.95 -35.46 -0.37
C THR A 85 7.67 -36.07 0.24
N GLN A 86 7.66 -36.26 1.57
CA GLN A 86 6.47 -36.75 2.28
C GLN A 86 5.29 -35.75 2.14
N LEU A 87 5.53 -34.47 2.37
CA LEU A 87 4.50 -33.42 2.23
C LEU A 87 3.95 -33.33 0.80
N GLN A 88 4.80 -33.48 -0.21
CA GLN A 88 4.41 -33.46 -1.63
C GLN A 88 3.52 -34.66 -2.01
N ALA A 89 3.61 -35.79 -1.30
CA ALA A 89 2.80 -36.97 -1.53
C ALA A 89 1.36 -36.87 -0.97
N GLU A 90 1.10 -35.89 -0.10
CA GLU A 90 -0.21 -35.73 0.52
C GLU A 90 -1.28 -35.27 -0.48
N SER A 91 -2.44 -35.94 -0.47
CA SER A 91 -3.50 -35.74 -1.46
C SER A 91 -4.09 -34.32 -1.47
N TYR A 92 -4.04 -33.60 -0.34
CA TYR A 92 -4.53 -32.23 -0.16
C TYR A 92 -3.45 -31.16 -0.40
N VAL A 93 -2.19 -31.54 -0.61
CA VAL A 93 -1.09 -30.63 -0.94
C VAL A 93 -1.01 -30.39 -2.44
N LEU A 94 -0.96 -29.12 -2.85
CA LEU A 94 -0.79 -28.71 -4.25
C LEU A 94 0.68 -28.76 -4.66
N LYS A 95 1.55 -28.13 -3.85
CA LYS A 95 3.01 -28.09 -4.01
C LYS A 95 3.66 -27.72 -2.69
N VAL A 96 4.95 -27.96 -2.59
CA VAL A 96 5.83 -27.44 -1.54
C VAL A 96 6.87 -26.54 -2.20
N GLU A 97 7.06 -25.33 -1.70
CA GLU A 97 7.99 -24.33 -2.22
C GLU A 97 8.98 -23.92 -1.13
N SER A 98 10.28 -24.04 -1.41
CA SER A 98 11.33 -23.64 -0.48
C SER A 98 11.56 -22.14 -0.46
N PHE A 99 11.89 -21.59 0.70
CA PHE A 99 12.42 -20.22 0.83
C PHE A 99 13.90 -20.15 0.43
N VAL A 100 14.63 -21.24 0.35
CA VAL A 100 16.03 -21.31 -0.11
C VAL A 100 16.15 -20.86 -1.56
N LYS A 101 17.10 -19.96 -1.85
CA LYS A 101 17.28 -19.34 -3.17
C LYS A 101 18.49 -19.89 -3.96
N ASN A 102 19.39 -20.67 -3.33
CA ASN A 102 20.59 -21.25 -3.95
C ASN A 102 21.55 -20.23 -4.59
N ASN A 103 21.69 -19.04 -3.97
CA ASN A 103 22.60 -17.99 -4.42
C ASN A 103 23.80 -17.84 -3.45
N LEU A 104 24.97 -17.43 -3.97
CA LEU A 104 26.18 -17.21 -3.18
C LEU A 104 26.67 -15.76 -3.38
N SER A 105 26.60 -14.92 -2.36
CA SER A 105 27.14 -13.54 -2.33
C SER A 105 27.50 -13.10 -0.91
N GLY A 106 28.36 -12.10 -0.74
CA GLY A 106 28.94 -11.70 0.56
C GLY A 106 28.44 -10.33 1.06
N LYS A 107 28.49 -10.11 2.37
CA LYS A 107 27.87 -9.00 3.16
C LYS A 107 28.79 -7.79 3.43
N ILE A 108 28.21 -6.56 3.58
CA ILE A 108 28.86 -5.35 4.13
C ILE A 108 27.85 -4.47 4.91
N SER A 109 28.26 -3.80 6.01
CA SER A 109 27.43 -3.05 6.97
C SER A 109 27.58 -1.51 6.94
N LYS A 110 26.64 -0.75 7.56
CA LYS A 110 26.38 0.71 7.49
C LYS A 110 26.82 1.58 8.66
N LYS A 111 26.96 2.92 8.42
CA LYS A 111 26.83 4.03 9.42
C LYS A 111 26.59 5.42 8.80
N GLU A 112 25.84 6.34 9.47
CA GLU A 112 25.35 7.65 8.98
C GLU A 112 25.67 8.87 9.87
N LYS A 113 25.59 10.13 9.32
CA LYS A 113 25.61 11.45 10.02
C LYS A 113 24.96 12.62 9.24
N PHE A 114 24.54 13.73 9.92
CA PHE A 114 23.61 14.78 9.47
C PHE A 114 24.10 16.25 9.51
N PRO A 115 23.40 17.21 8.83
CA PRO A 115 23.13 18.57 9.31
C PRO A 115 21.75 19.21 8.95
N LYS A 116 21.49 20.51 9.27
CA LYS A 116 20.21 21.18 9.60
C LYS A 116 19.76 22.36 8.73
N ASN A 117 18.43 22.70 8.79
CA ASN A 117 17.64 23.99 8.88
C ASN A 117 17.04 24.58 7.59
N LEU A 118 15.93 25.36 7.55
CA LEU A 118 14.96 26.13 8.32
C LEU A 118 13.80 26.67 7.42
N SER A 119 12.78 27.32 7.81
CA SER A 119 11.36 27.33 8.14
C SER A 119 10.51 28.47 7.51
N SER A 120 9.17 28.38 7.47
CA SER A 120 8.16 29.45 7.63
C SER A 120 6.66 29.01 7.55
N LYS A 121 5.68 29.88 7.78
CA LYS A 121 4.39 29.71 8.47
C LYS A 121 3.15 29.30 7.67
N ILE A 122 2.20 28.52 8.29
CA ILE A 122 0.84 28.18 7.83
C ILE A 122 -0.08 27.81 9.01
N SER A 123 -1.39 27.47 8.75
CA SER A 123 -2.42 27.11 9.74
C SER A 123 -2.04 25.98 10.70
N PHE A 124 -1.25 24.99 10.25
CA PHE A 124 -0.40 24.19 11.15
C PHE A 124 0.94 24.92 11.31
N ASN A 125 1.45 24.91 12.53
CA ASN A 125 2.81 25.33 12.78
C ASN A 125 3.72 24.10 12.63
N TYR A 126 4.17 23.82 11.41
CA TYR A 126 4.89 22.59 11.06
C TYR A 126 6.28 22.47 11.70
N GLY A 127 6.89 23.57 12.11
CA GLY A 127 8.26 23.55 12.65
C GLY A 127 9.23 22.82 11.71
N ASN A 128 9.87 21.77 12.21
CA ASN A 128 10.91 21.02 11.48
C ASN A 128 10.38 20.24 10.26
N SER A 129 9.08 19.91 10.21
CA SER A 129 8.53 19.13 9.08
C SER A 129 8.16 19.96 7.86
N LEU A 130 8.15 21.30 7.94
CA LEU A 130 7.66 22.16 6.86
C LEU A 130 8.32 21.86 5.51
N ALA A 131 9.65 21.78 5.49
CA ALA A 131 10.41 21.64 4.24
C ALA A 131 10.08 20.33 3.48
N GLN A 132 9.87 19.23 4.20
CA GLN A 132 9.51 17.94 3.58
C GLN A 132 8.06 17.92 3.12
N ILE A 133 7.14 18.55 3.84
CA ILE A 133 5.73 18.71 3.47
C ILE A 133 5.59 19.58 2.21
N GLU A 134 6.33 20.70 2.13
CA GLU A 134 6.33 21.59 0.97
C GLU A 134 7.01 20.96 -0.26
N GLN A 135 8.08 20.20 -0.07
CA GLN A 135 8.80 19.57 -1.19
C GLN A 135 7.90 18.64 -2.03
N VAL A 136 6.94 17.97 -1.42
CA VAL A 136 5.95 17.13 -2.10
C VAL A 136 4.60 17.85 -2.31
N ASN A 137 4.53 19.18 -2.06
CA ASN A 137 3.33 20.01 -2.18
C ASN A 137 2.11 19.46 -1.41
N LEU A 138 2.36 18.81 -0.27
CA LEU A 138 1.30 18.26 0.57
C LEU A 138 0.54 19.33 1.36
N ARG A 139 1.20 20.44 1.67
CA ARG A 139 0.58 21.59 2.33
C ARG A 139 -0.69 22.06 1.64
N THR A 140 -0.73 22.02 0.31
CA THR A 140 -1.91 22.38 -0.49
C THR A 140 -3.16 21.57 -0.08
N LEU A 141 -2.99 20.30 0.30
CA LEU A 141 -4.08 19.44 0.80
C LEU A 141 -4.47 19.85 2.23
N HIS A 142 -3.48 20.02 3.11
CA HIS A 142 -3.72 20.38 4.51
C HIS A 142 -4.47 21.72 4.66
N VAL A 143 -4.11 22.74 3.86
CA VAL A 143 -4.81 24.04 3.85
C VAL A 143 -6.28 23.91 3.45
N GLN A 144 -6.63 22.90 2.66
CA GLN A 144 -8.00 22.58 2.27
C GLN A 144 -8.70 21.63 3.26
N GLY A 145 -8.06 21.29 4.38
CA GLY A 145 -8.61 20.40 5.42
C GLY A 145 -8.45 18.92 5.16
N PHE A 146 -7.67 18.53 4.14
CA PHE A 146 -7.40 17.11 3.86
C PHE A 146 -6.15 16.66 4.63
N THR A 147 -6.36 16.10 5.81
CA THR A 147 -5.35 15.72 6.80
C THR A 147 -5.34 14.22 7.13
N GLY A 148 -6.05 13.43 6.30
CA GLY A 148 -6.16 11.97 6.42
C GLY A 148 -7.41 11.49 7.16
N THR A 149 -8.30 12.37 7.60
CA THR A 149 -9.52 12.02 8.34
C THR A 149 -10.36 10.96 7.60
N GLY A 150 -10.73 9.88 8.31
CA GLY A 150 -11.55 8.79 7.77
C GLY A 150 -10.77 7.76 6.94
N VAL A 151 -9.49 8.01 6.66
CA VAL A 151 -8.60 7.08 5.96
C VAL A 151 -7.75 6.31 6.96
N SER A 152 -7.54 5.02 6.73
CA SER A 152 -6.77 4.16 7.61
C SER A 152 -5.45 3.72 6.97
N ILE A 153 -4.39 3.79 7.76
CA ILE A 153 -3.03 3.43 7.38
C ILE A 153 -2.54 2.30 8.28
N ALA A 154 -2.12 1.18 7.70
CA ALA A 154 -1.32 0.20 8.43
C ALA A 154 0.17 0.57 8.28
N VAL A 155 0.87 0.69 9.39
CA VAL A 155 2.33 0.76 9.42
C VAL A 155 2.84 -0.61 9.80
N ILE A 156 3.56 -1.25 8.86
CA ILE A 156 4.15 -2.58 9.04
C ILE A 156 5.66 -2.40 9.13
N ASP A 157 6.25 -2.69 10.31
CA ASP A 157 7.62 -2.32 10.62
C ASP A 157 8.17 -3.13 11.83
N THR A 158 9.27 -2.71 12.45
CA THR A 158 9.96 -3.39 13.54
C THR A 158 9.22 -3.35 14.90
N GLY A 159 8.57 -2.24 15.20
CA GLY A 159 7.90 -2.00 16.49
C GLY A 159 7.63 -0.52 16.74
N PHE A 160 6.91 -0.24 17.83
CA PHE A 160 6.37 1.10 18.10
C PHE A 160 6.61 1.57 19.54
N PRO A 161 7.83 1.41 20.10
CA PRO A 161 8.13 1.89 21.45
C PRO A 161 7.84 3.39 21.57
N THR A 162 7.41 3.83 22.75
CA THR A 162 7.02 5.21 23.09
C THR A 162 5.74 5.76 22.43
N VAL A 163 5.12 5.08 21.48
CA VAL A 163 3.86 5.54 20.86
C VAL A 163 2.74 5.62 21.90
N ASN A 164 2.72 4.73 22.88
CA ASN A 164 1.75 4.71 23.97
C ASN A 164 1.98 5.77 25.05
N THR A 165 3.15 6.42 25.10
CA THR A 165 3.55 7.36 26.17
C THR A 165 4.00 8.73 25.67
N GLY A 166 4.75 8.80 24.58
CA GLY A 166 5.38 10.02 24.05
C GLY A 166 4.38 11.12 23.67
N SER A 167 4.74 12.37 23.91
CA SER A 167 3.89 13.54 23.61
C SER A 167 3.66 13.71 22.09
N ALA A 168 4.59 13.29 21.25
CA ALA A 168 4.47 13.29 19.79
C ALA A 168 3.24 12.52 19.28
N PHE A 169 2.74 11.56 20.06
CA PHE A 169 1.58 10.72 19.74
C PHE A 169 0.37 10.99 20.65
N ALA A 170 0.42 12.03 21.51
CA ALA A 170 -0.67 12.34 22.43
C ALA A 170 -1.98 12.66 21.69
N ARG A 171 -1.93 13.44 20.60
CA ARG A 171 -3.09 13.72 19.73
C ARG A 171 -3.69 12.43 19.17
N MET A 172 -2.87 11.54 18.67
CA MET A 172 -3.28 10.25 18.10
C MET A 172 -4.00 9.38 19.14
N ARG A 173 -3.50 9.35 20.39
CA ARG A 173 -4.15 8.63 21.49
C ARG A 173 -5.45 9.29 21.94
N SER A 174 -5.45 10.62 22.13
CA SER A 174 -6.65 11.35 22.60
C SER A 174 -7.80 11.29 21.58
N ASN A 175 -7.49 11.25 20.30
CA ASN A 175 -8.47 11.13 19.22
C ASN A 175 -8.84 9.67 18.90
N ASN A 176 -8.33 8.70 19.66
CA ASN A 176 -8.54 7.26 19.42
C ASN A 176 -8.23 6.84 17.98
N GLN A 177 -7.11 7.32 17.42
CA GLN A 177 -6.72 7.04 16.05
C GLN A 177 -5.99 5.70 15.90
N ILE A 178 -5.44 5.10 16.97
CA ILE A 178 -4.85 3.77 16.95
C ILE A 178 -5.97 2.73 17.08
N LYS A 179 -6.31 2.06 15.98
CA LYS A 179 -7.47 1.15 15.90
C LYS A 179 -7.14 -0.30 16.21
N HIS A 180 -5.91 -0.73 15.93
CA HIS A 180 -5.48 -2.10 16.18
C HIS A 180 -3.96 -2.18 16.23
N VAL A 181 -3.44 -3.07 17.04
CA VAL A 181 -2.01 -3.36 17.15
C VAL A 181 -1.79 -4.87 17.23
N TYR A 182 -0.71 -5.37 16.61
CA TYR A 182 -0.32 -6.76 16.74
C TYR A 182 1.16 -6.96 16.41
N ASN A 183 1.82 -7.80 17.19
CA ASN A 183 3.21 -8.22 16.98
C ASN A 183 3.18 -9.66 16.41
N PHE A 184 3.48 -9.79 15.13
CA PHE A 184 3.46 -11.06 14.41
C PHE A 184 4.66 -11.96 14.74
N ILE A 185 5.75 -11.38 15.27
CA ILE A 185 6.93 -12.11 15.70
C ILE A 185 6.62 -12.88 16.99
N SER A 186 6.16 -12.16 18.01
CA SER A 186 5.82 -12.71 19.34
C SER A 186 4.37 -13.21 19.47
N LYS A 187 3.55 -13.01 18.41
CA LYS A 187 2.14 -13.44 18.29
C LYS A 187 1.25 -12.93 19.43
N ASN A 188 1.41 -11.65 19.77
CA ASN A 188 0.67 -10.94 20.81
C ASN A 188 0.43 -9.47 20.43
N THR A 189 -0.10 -8.66 21.36
CA THR A 189 -0.38 -7.23 21.14
C THR A 189 0.72 -6.30 21.67
N ASP A 190 1.86 -6.83 22.11
CA ASP A 190 2.97 -6.03 22.65
C ASP A 190 3.85 -5.48 21.52
N VAL A 191 3.41 -4.36 20.94
CA VAL A 191 4.15 -3.60 19.92
C VAL A 191 4.90 -2.40 20.52
N TYR A 192 4.66 -2.08 21.80
CA TYR A 192 5.20 -0.91 22.47
C TYR A 192 6.42 -1.21 23.35
N ASN A 193 6.86 -2.46 23.39
CA ASN A 193 7.98 -2.89 24.21
C ASN A 193 9.25 -2.11 23.82
N THR A 194 9.93 -1.57 24.83
CA THR A 194 11.13 -0.76 24.64
C THR A 194 12.34 -1.55 24.15
N SER A 195 12.29 -2.89 24.19
CA SER A 195 13.30 -3.75 23.57
C SER A 195 13.16 -3.88 22.06
N LEU A 196 11.99 -3.51 21.49
CA LEU A 196 11.78 -3.49 20.05
C LEU A 196 12.55 -2.31 19.42
N ASN A 197 12.96 -2.49 18.17
CA ASN A 197 13.56 -1.42 17.40
C ASN A 197 12.54 -0.28 17.18
N SER A 198 12.97 0.98 17.30
CA SER A 198 12.10 2.16 17.19
C SER A 198 11.85 2.65 15.76
N HIS A 199 12.31 1.93 14.74
CA HIS A 199 12.19 2.37 13.35
C HIS A 199 10.71 2.56 12.95
N GLY A 200 9.82 1.64 13.34
CA GLY A 200 8.38 1.79 13.12
C GLY A 200 7.77 3.00 13.83
N THR A 201 8.26 3.35 15.03
CA THR A 201 7.87 4.60 15.70
C THR A 201 8.27 5.82 14.88
N ASN A 202 9.48 5.83 14.30
CA ASN A 202 9.96 6.94 13.47
C ASN A 202 9.10 7.08 12.20
N CYS A 203 8.79 5.98 11.53
CA CYS A 203 7.91 5.94 10.36
C CYS A 203 6.49 6.43 10.68
N LEU A 204 5.90 5.95 11.78
CA LEU A 204 4.60 6.45 12.26
C LEU A 204 4.67 7.94 12.62
N GLY A 205 5.79 8.39 13.20
CA GLY A 205 6.04 9.78 13.54
C GLY A 205 5.99 10.71 12.34
N ILE A 206 6.47 10.25 11.17
CA ILE A 206 6.39 11.02 9.90
C ILE A 206 4.95 11.13 9.41
N ILE A 207 4.14 10.06 9.59
CA ILE A 207 2.75 10.06 9.09
C ILE A 207 1.84 10.86 10.04
N GLY A 208 1.81 10.52 11.32
CA GLY A 208 0.79 10.96 12.25
C GLY A 208 1.31 11.70 13.49
N GLY A 209 2.62 11.91 13.61
CA GLY A 209 3.21 12.65 14.73
C GLY A 209 2.73 14.09 14.77
N TYR A 210 2.48 14.63 15.99
CA TYR A 210 2.02 15.99 16.17
C TYR A 210 2.62 16.64 17.43
N LEU A 211 3.41 17.67 17.24
CA LEU A 211 3.97 18.53 18.28
C LEU A 211 3.82 19.98 17.77
N ASP A 212 2.83 20.69 18.28
CA ASP A 212 2.51 22.03 17.80
C ASP A 212 3.74 22.96 17.84
N GLY A 213 3.97 23.69 16.73
CA GLY A 213 5.15 24.54 16.57
C GLY A 213 6.48 23.80 16.36
N THR A 214 6.51 22.47 16.46
CA THR A 214 7.73 21.66 16.35
C THR A 214 7.67 20.69 15.19
N PHE A 215 6.54 19.99 15.02
CA PHE A 215 6.38 18.96 13.97
C PHE A 215 4.90 18.67 13.72
N VAL A 216 4.53 18.57 12.45
CA VAL A 216 3.23 18.03 12.02
C VAL A 216 3.46 16.97 10.95
N GLY A 217 2.89 15.79 11.14
CA GLY A 217 2.97 14.65 10.23
C GLY A 217 2.22 14.87 8.93
N ALA A 218 2.45 13.96 7.99
CA ALA A 218 1.86 14.01 6.65
C ALA A 218 0.35 13.73 6.63
N ALA A 219 -0.18 12.97 7.59
CA ALA A 219 -1.61 12.69 7.75
C ALA A 219 -1.97 12.60 9.24
N PRO A 220 -1.94 13.74 9.98
CA PRO A 220 -2.07 13.75 11.44
C PRO A 220 -3.45 13.35 11.97
N ASP A 221 -4.46 13.26 11.11
CA ASP A 221 -5.83 12.88 11.46
C ASP A 221 -6.27 11.53 10.85
N ALA A 222 -5.35 10.76 10.30
CA ALA A 222 -5.62 9.39 9.83
C ALA A 222 -5.82 8.40 10.98
N ASP A 223 -6.47 7.27 10.70
CA ASP A 223 -6.56 6.13 11.62
C ASP A 223 -5.38 5.16 11.38
N PHE A 224 -4.84 4.58 12.45
CA PHE A 224 -3.62 3.77 12.39
C PHE A 224 -3.82 2.33 12.87
N TYR A 225 -3.16 1.41 12.16
CA TYR A 225 -2.99 0.01 12.50
C TYR A 225 -1.50 -0.28 12.57
N LEU A 226 -1.02 -0.77 13.72
CA LEU A 226 0.43 -0.89 13.98
C LEU A 226 0.81 -2.36 14.07
N TYR A 227 1.62 -2.82 13.14
CA TYR A 227 2.01 -4.22 13.01
C TYR A 227 3.54 -4.36 13.06
N ALA A 228 4.03 -5.11 14.06
CA ALA A 228 5.43 -5.48 14.16
C ALA A 228 5.66 -6.81 13.45
N THR A 229 6.55 -6.82 12.45
CA THR A 229 6.89 -7.97 11.61
C THR A 229 8.38 -8.22 11.51
N GLU A 230 9.21 -7.27 11.95
CA GLU A 230 10.66 -7.34 11.85
C GLU A 230 11.31 -7.43 13.23
N ASP A 231 12.18 -8.44 13.41
CA ASP A 231 13.11 -8.52 14.56
C ASP A 231 14.38 -7.74 14.21
N GLY A 232 14.51 -6.51 14.66
CA GLY A 232 15.66 -5.65 14.33
C GLY A 232 17.05 -6.19 14.74
N THR A 233 17.13 -7.43 15.22
CA THR A 233 18.37 -8.14 15.58
C THR A 233 18.66 -9.32 14.66
N LYS A 234 17.74 -9.70 13.78
CA LYS A 234 17.81 -10.83 12.85
C LYS A 234 17.29 -10.43 11.49
N GLU A 235 17.67 -11.19 10.48
CA GLU A 235 17.13 -11.12 9.12
C GLU A 235 16.81 -12.54 8.66
N ILE A 236 15.58 -12.96 8.84
CA ILE A 236 15.13 -14.34 8.64
C ILE A 236 13.96 -14.43 7.65
N PRO A 237 13.83 -15.53 6.89
CA PRO A 237 12.79 -15.63 5.86
C PRO A 237 11.36 -15.69 6.42
N GLU A 238 11.19 -16.00 7.70
CA GLU A 238 9.90 -15.94 8.41
C GLU A 238 9.30 -14.53 8.44
N GLU A 239 10.12 -13.47 8.35
CA GLU A 239 9.66 -12.08 8.35
C GLU A 239 8.81 -11.77 7.10
N GLU A 240 9.10 -12.38 5.95
CA GLU A 240 8.19 -12.32 4.79
C GLU A 240 6.79 -12.86 5.15
N LEU A 241 6.69 -13.93 5.94
CA LEU A 241 5.41 -14.50 6.37
C LEU A 241 4.70 -13.62 7.39
N TYR A 242 5.44 -13.02 8.32
CA TYR A 242 4.87 -12.07 9.29
C TYR A 242 4.29 -10.87 8.58
N TRP A 243 4.98 -10.35 7.57
CA TRP A 243 4.46 -9.27 6.72
C TRP A 243 3.18 -9.69 5.99
N ILE A 244 3.14 -10.90 5.40
CA ILE A 244 1.97 -11.42 4.70
C ILE A 244 0.77 -11.48 5.64
N GLN A 245 0.95 -12.01 6.85
CA GLN A 245 -0.10 -12.10 7.85
C GLN A 245 -0.57 -10.71 8.31
N ALA A 246 0.34 -9.74 8.46
CA ALA A 246 0.02 -8.36 8.76
C ALA A 246 -0.81 -7.70 7.64
N ALA A 247 -0.46 -7.94 6.38
CA ALA A 247 -1.21 -7.43 5.23
C ALA A 247 -2.61 -8.07 5.11
N GLU A 248 -2.73 -9.38 5.42
CA GLU A 248 -4.01 -10.08 5.50
C GLU A 248 -4.91 -9.52 6.61
N GLU A 249 -4.32 -9.18 7.76
CA GLU A 249 -5.05 -8.55 8.88
C GLU A 249 -5.44 -7.11 8.53
N ALA A 250 -4.56 -6.34 7.87
CA ALA A 250 -4.88 -5.01 7.35
C ALA A 250 -6.07 -5.04 6.38
N ASP A 251 -6.08 -6.02 5.46
CA ASP A 251 -7.20 -6.23 4.53
C ASP A 251 -8.49 -6.59 5.28
N ARG A 252 -8.42 -7.52 6.24
CA ARG A 252 -9.54 -7.94 7.07
C ARG A 252 -10.17 -6.77 7.83
N LYS A 253 -9.36 -5.85 8.32
CA LYS A 253 -9.77 -4.63 9.04
C LYS A 253 -10.27 -3.51 8.13
N GLY A 254 -10.06 -3.60 6.82
CA GLY A 254 -10.47 -2.59 5.85
C GLY A 254 -9.51 -1.40 5.74
N VAL A 255 -8.22 -1.63 5.94
CA VAL A 255 -7.18 -0.61 5.78
C VAL A 255 -7.10 -0.11 4.33
N ASP A 256 -6.90 1.19 4.14
CA ASP A 256 -6.85 1.83 2.83
C ASP A 256 -5.42 1.90 2.26
N VAL A 257 -4.43 2.10 3.13
CA VAL A 257 -3.01 2.27 2.78
C VAL A 257 -2.15 1.40 3.67
N ILE A 258 -1.20 0.67 3.11
CA ILE A 258 -0.09 0.06 3.85
C ILE A 258 1.15 0.93 3.60
N SER A 259 1.81 1.38 4.68
CA SER A 259 3.13 1.98 4.67
C SER A 259 4.13 0.98 5.20
N THR A 260 5.08 0.56 4.36
CA THR A 260 6.06 -0.47 4.72
C THR A 260 7.46 -0.02 4.33
N SER A 261 8.32 0.15 5.34
CA SER A 261 9.66 0.72 5.18
C SER A 261 10.74 -0.33 5.38
N LEU A 262 10.51 -1.51 4.83
CA LEU A 262 11.35 -2.70 4.92
C LEU A 262 11.55 -3.36 3.56
N GLY A 263 12.42 -4.35 3.48
CA GLY A 263 12.61 -5.15 2.27
C GLY A 263 13.83 -6.04 2.34
N TYR A 264 13.88 -7.07 1.49
CA TYR A 264 14.83 -8.16 1.53
C TYR A 264 15.63 -8.23 0.22
N ALA A 265 16.90 -8.64 0.33
CA ALA A 265 17.81 -8.81 -0.78
C ALA A 265 18.87 -9.89 -0.47
N ASP A 266 20.17 -9.56 -0.47
CA ASP A 266 21.30 -10.47 -0.24
C ASP A 266 21.87 -10.34 1.19
N PHE A 267 21.02 -10.17 2.19
CA PHE A 267 21.46 -9.88 3.54
C PHE A 267 20.75 -10.68 4.65
N PHE A 268 20.15 -11.83 4.33
CA PHE A 268 19.65 -12.76 5.35
C PHE A 268 20.78 -13.31 6.23
N ASP A 269 20.47 -13.63 7.47
CA ASP A 269 21.44 -14.24 8.41
C ASP A 269 21.96 -15.57 7.88
N ASP A 270 21.10 -16.34 7.23
CA ASP A 270 21.47 -17.55 6.47
C ASP A 270 21.42 -17.23 4.97
N SER A 271 22.57 -17.13 4.34
CA SER A 271 22.72 -16.76 2.92
C SER A 271 22.04 -17.73 1.93
N ARG A 272 21.58 -18.90 2.38
CA ARG A 272 20.73 -19.76 1.54
C ARG A 272 19.42 -19.11 1.12
N TYR A 273 18.97 -18.12 1.87
CA TYR A 273 17.74 -17.35 1.63
C TYR A 273 17.99 -16.04 0.86
N ASP A 274 19.25 -15.67 0.63
CA ASP A 274 19.60 -14.45 -0.11
C ASP A 274 19.02 -14.45 -1.52
N TYR A 275 18.48 -13.32 -1.92
CA TYR A 275 18.01 -13.07 -3.28
C TYR A 275 19.16 -12.65 -4.19
N SER A 276 19.04 -12.95 -5.47
CA SER A 276 19.82 -12.33 -6.54
C SER A 276 19.00 -11.24 -7.24
N TYR A 277 19.66 -10.31 -7.93
CA TYR A 277 18.96 -9.27 -8.67
C TYR A 277 17.96 -9.82 -9.71
N SER A 278 18.29 -10.95 -10.36
CA SER A 278 17.38 -11.60 -11.31
C SER A 278 16.03 -12.03 -10.70
N GLN A 279 15.99 -12.19 -9.39
CA GLN A 279 14.78 -12.54 -8.62
C GLN A 279 13.99 -11.31 -8.16
N MET A 280 14.54 -10.09 -8.32
CA MET A 280 13.82 -8.82 -8.12
C MET A 280 12.90 -8.52 -9.30
N ASN A 281 12.01 -9.44 -9.64
CA ASN A 281 11.11 -9.40 -10.80
C ASN A 281 9.65 -9.14 -10.43
N GLY A 282 9.36 -8.91 -9.14
CA GLY A 282 8.04 -8.62 -8.62
C GLY A 282 7.16 -9.85 -8.36
N THR A 283 7.64 -11.06 -8.66
CA THR A 283 6.81 -12.29 -8.56
C THR A 283 7.50 -13.46 -7.85
N THR A 284 8.82 -13.41 -7.67
CA THR A 284 9.60 -14.49 -7.08
C THR A 284 9.43 -14.56 -5.56
N SER A 285 9.57 -13.46 -4.84
CA SER A 285 9.49 -13.47 -3.39
C SER A 285 8.07 -13.70 -2.88
N PHE A 286 7.94 -14.29 -1.70
CA PHE A 286 6.64 -14.51 -1.06
C PHE A 286 5.97 -13.18 -0.72
N ILE A 287 6.74 -12.23 -0.17
CA ILE A 287 6.25 -10.90 0.19
C ILE A 287 5.77 -10.12 -1.05
N ALA A 288 6.48 -10.15 -2.19
CA ALA A 288 6.05 -9.44 -3.40
C ALA A 288 4.71 -9.97 -3.94
N ARG A 289 4.52 -11.30 -3.93
CA ARG A 289 3.24 -11.91 -4.32
C ARG A 289 2.10 -11.49 -3.40
N ALA A 290 2.32 -11.44 -2.09
CA ALA A 290 1.31 -10.99 -1.14
C ALA A 290 1.04 -9.47 -1.25
N ALA A 291 2.06 -8.65 -1.51
CA ALA A 291 1.92 -7.22 -1.75
C ALA A 291 1.10 -6.93 -3.02
N GLN A 292 1.26 -7.75 -4.05
CA GLN A 292 0.40 -7.72 -5.22
C GLN A 292 -1.05 -8.03 -4.85
N ILE A 293 -1.30 -9.11 -4.10
CA ILE A 293 -2.66 -9.48 -3.65
C ILE A 293 -3.28 -8.36 -2.83
N ALA A 294 -2.55 -7.75 -1.89
CA ALA A 294 -3.03 -6.60 -1.12
C ALA A 294 -3.46 -5.44 -2.03
N SER A 295 -2.66 -5.13 -3.06
CA SER A 295 -2.96 -4.09 -4.05
C SER A 295 -4.20 -4.43 -4.88
N GLU A 296 -4.35 -5.69 -5.32
CA GLU A 296 -5.51 -6.17 -6.07
C GLU A 296 -6.80 -6.15 -5.23
N LYS A 297 -6.66 -6.24 -3.90
CA LYS A 297 -7.78 -6.08 -2.95
C LYS A 297 -8.12 -4.61 -2.65
N GLY A 298 -7.47 -3.66 -3.34
CA GLY A 298 -7.78 -2.23 -3.29
C GLY A 298 -7.04 -1.45 -2.21
N ILE A 299 -6.03 -2.04 -1.57
CA ILE A 299 -5.11 -1.33 -0.67
C ILE A 299 -4.02 -0.66 -1.50
N ILE A 300 -3.63 0.56 -1.18
CA ILE A 300 -2.43 1.15 -1.76
C ILE A 300 -1.24 0.76 -0.89
N VAL A 301 -0.39 -0.12 -1.41
CA VAL A 301 0.84 -0.56 -0.72
C VAL A 301 1.97 0.36 -1.13
N VAL A 302 2.47 1.16 -0.18
CA VAL A 302 3.59 2.11 -0.36
C VAL A 302 4.84 1.51 0.26
N VAL A 303 5.89 1.36 -0.53
CA VAL A 303 7.09 0.59 -0.17
C VAL A 303 8.36 1.41 -0.37
N ALA A 304 9.33 1.28 0.54
CA ALA A 304 10.65 1.86 0.38
C ALA A 304 11.45 1.16 -0.74
N ALA A 305 12.12 1.93 -1.59
CA ALA A 305 12.95 1.38 -2.66
C ALA A 305 14.15 0.56 -2.14
N GLY A 306 14.60 0.83 -0.93
CA GLY A 306 15.83 0.32 -0.33
C GLY A 306 16.91 1.40 -0.22
N ASN A 307 17.93 1.11 0.57
CA ASN A 307 19.03 2.03 0.86
C ASN A 307 20.38 1.48 0.37
N GLU A 308 20.34 0.70 -0.71
CA GLU A 308 21.48 -0.07 -1.22
C GLU A 308 22.25 0.64 -2.34
N GLY A 309 21.80 1.86 -2.75
CA GLY A 309 22.32 2.57 -3.91
C GLY A 309 23.83 2.86 -3.90
N ASN A 310 24.45 2.95 -2.74
CA ASN A 310 25.90 3.10 -2.56
C ASN A 310 26.58 1.85 -1.98
N LEU A 311 25.89 0.70 -1.97
CA LEU A 311 26.39 -0.60 -1.55
C LEU A 311 26.57 -1.55 -2.75
N THR A 312 27.14 -2.73 -2.51
CA THR A 312 27.38 -3.75 -3.56
C THR A 312 26.11 -4.21 -4.24
N TRP A 313 25.02 -4.40 -3.48
CA TRP A 313 23.71 -4.77 -4.03
C TRP A 313 23.19 -3.71 -5.00
N LYS A 314 23.22 -2.44 -4.64
CA LYS A 314 22.85 -1.26 -5.44
C LYS A 314 21.35 -1.14 -5.77
N TYR A 315 20.66 -2.23 -6.03
CA TYR A 315 19.32 -2.26 -6.63
C TYR A 315 18.20 -2.17 -5.58
N ILE A 316 16.98 -2.00 -6.07
CA ILE A 316 15.77 -2.10 -5.25
C ILE A 316 15.69 -3.46 -4.55
N VAL A 317 14.99 -3.49 -3.41
CA VAL A 317 14.76 -4.68 -2.60
C VAL A 317 13.31 -5.16 -2.76
N THR A 318 13.02 -6.45 -2.51
CA THR A 318 11.64 -6.93 -2.51
C THR A 318 10.92 -6.51 -1.21
N PRO A 319 9.63 -6.07 -1.21
CA PRO A 319 8.63 -6.14 -2.30
C PRO A 319 8.56 -4.89 -3.19
N ALA A 320 9.53 -3.96 -3.11
CA ALA A 320 9.57 -2.76 -3.94
C ALA A 320 9.67 -3.06 -5.46
N ASP A 321 10.13 -4.25 -5.82
CA ASP A 321 10.23 -4.76 -7.18
C ASP A 321 8.87 -5.10 -7.82
N ASN A 322 7.79 -5.24 -7.04
CA ASN A 322 6.48 -5.60 -7.58
C ASN A 322 5.80 -4.43 -8.31
N GLU A 323 5.18 -4.72 -9.47
CA GLU A 323 4.54 -3.69 -10.31
C GLU A 323 3.29 -3.06 -9.68
N LYS A 324 2.60 -3.76 -8.80
CA LYS A 324 1.34 -3.31 -8.19
C LYS A 324 1.54 -2.43 -6.96
N VAL A 325 2.71 -2.49 -6.31
CA VAL A 325 3.02 -1.59 -5.20
C VAL A 325 3.49 -0.22 -5.70
N PHE A 326 3.42 0.80 -4.86
CA PHE A 326 3.92 2.14 -5.14
C PHE A 326 5.26 2.34 -4.41
N THR A 327 6.35 2.22 -5.14
CA THR A 327 7.71 2.23 -4.61
C THR A 327 8.26 3.65 -4.54
N ILE A 328 8.85 4.02 -3.41
CA ILE A 328 9.34 5.38 -3.14
C ILE A 328 10.87 5.38 -3.01
N GLY A 329 11.52 6.13 -3.90
CA GLY A 329 12.91 6.50 -3.83
C GLY A 329 13.15 7.73 -2.95
N GLY A 330 14.42 8.11 -2.80
CA GLY A 330 14.83 9.15 -1.88
C GLY A 330 15.52 10.35 -2.54
N VAL A 331 15.15 11.56 -2.09
CA VAL A 331 15.84 12.80 -2.45
C VAL A 331 16.31 13.57 -1.21
N ASP A 332 17.31 14.45 -1.42
CA ASP A 332 17.74 15.45 -0.44
C ASP A 332 16.87 16.72 -0.46
N SER A 333 17.28 17.75 0.28
CA SER A 333 16.56 19.03 0.37
C SER A 333 16.55 19.83 -0.94
N THR A 334 17.45 19.55 -1.85
CA THR A 334 17.58 20.24 -3.13
C THR A 334 16.93 19.47 -4.29
N GLY A 335 16.43 18.25 -4.01
CA GLY A 335 15.78 17.37 -4.99
C GLY A 335 16.75 16.44 -5.70
N ASN A 336 18.03 16.40 -5.33
CA ASN A 336 18.98 15.44 -5.87
C ASN A 336 18.73 14.05 -5.27
N PRO A 337 19.07 12.94 -5.97
CA PRO A 337 18.99 11.61 -5.41
C PRO A 337 19.79 11.49 -4.12
N SER A 338 19.18 10.92 -3.07
CA SER A 338 19.91 10.54 -1.86
C SER A 338 20.95 9.48 -2.22
N ILE A 339 22.17 9.61 -1.72
CA ILE A 339 23.31 8.76 -2.11
C ILE A 339 23.02 7.25 -1.91
N PHE A 340 22.18 6.92 -0.94
CA PHE A 340 21.83 5.55 -0.59
C PHE A 340 20.59 5.02 -1.35
N THR A 341 19.79 5.87 -2.03
CA THR A 341 18.55 5.40 -2.66
C THR A 341 18.84 4.32 -3.69
N SER A 342 18.18 3.18 -3.55
CA SER A 342 18.36 2.02 -4.42
C SER A 342 17.94 2.30 -5.86
N PHE A 343 18.58 1.60 -6.80
CA PHE A 343 18.38 1.78 -8.24
C PHE A 343 17.35 0.77 -8.77
N GLY A 344 16.43 1.25 -9.58
CA GLY A 344 15.71 0.41 -10.54
C GLY A 344 16.54 0.18 -11.83
N PRO A 345 15.88 -0.34 -12.86
CA PRO A 345 14.52 -0.91 -12.84
C PRO A 345 14.43 -2.19 -11.98
N ASN A 346 13.26 -2.83 -11.91
CA ASN A 346 13.24 -4.22 -11.47
C ASN A 346 13.86 -5.13 -12.54
N SER A 347 14.16 -6.39 -12.22
CA SER A 347 14.85 -7.29 -13.16
C SER A 347 14.01 -7.68 -14.40
N SER A 348 12.70 -7.38 -14.39
CA SER A 348 11.82 -7.48 -15.56
C SER A 348 11.77 -6.19 -16.40
N GLY A 349 12.60 -5.20 -16.11
CA GLY A 349 12.71 -3.93 -16.86
C GLY A 349 11.58 -2.92 -16.56
N LYS A 350 10.80 -3.09 -15.48
CA LYS A 350 9.77 -2.12 -15.09
C LYS A 350 10.37 -0.97 -14.32
N VAL A 351 9.88 0.24 -14.61
CA VAL A 351 10.33 1.46 -13.92
C VAL A 351 10.05 1.33 -12.41
N LYS A 352 11.11 1.40 -11.64
CA LYS A 352 11.16 1.49 -10.18
C LYS A 352 12.37 2.37 -9.79
N PRO A 353 12.24 3.13 -8.67
CA PRO A 353 11.01 3.40 -7.92
C PRO A 353 9.94 4.06 -8.79
N ASP A 354 8.70 4.15 -8.30
CA ASP A 354 7.62 4.85 -9.02
C ASP A 354 7.80 6.37 -8.97
N ALA A 355 8.17 6.89 -7.80
CA ALA A 355 8.46 8.29 -7.56
C ALA A 355 9.37 8.44 -6.34
N SER A 356 9.67 9.67 -5.93
CA SER A 356 10.56 9.97 -4.82
C SER A 356 10.01 11.05 -3.89
N ALA A 357 10.48 11.03 -2.63
CA ALA A 357 10.21 12.07 -1.64
C ALA A 357 11.46 12.29 -0.77
N ARG A 358 11.40 13.24 0.18
CA ARG A 358 12.49 13.54 1.09
C ARG A 358 12.94 12.28 1.85
N ALA A 359 14.21 11.91 1.71
CA ALA A 359 14.85 10.77 2.36
C ALA A 359 16.11 11.18 3.14
N THR A 360 16.78 12.25 2.73
CA THR A 360 17.95 12.79 3.44
C THR A 360 17.51 13.91 4.38
N SER A 361 17.90 13.80 5.65
CA SER A 361 17.53 14.74 6.72
C SER A 361 16.01 14.96 6.80
N THR A 362 15.25 13.87 6.68
CA THR A 362 13.81 13.88 6.87
C THR A 362 13.51 13.88 8.36
N TYR A 363 12.75 14.85 8.83
CA TYR A 363 12.35 14.90 10.22
C TYR A 363 11.22 13.94 10.54
N PHE A 364 11.31 13.29 11.69
CA PHE A 364 10.25 12.46 12.28
C PHE A 364 9.99 12.88 13.73
N ALA A 365 8.74 12.75 14.16
CA ALA A 365 8.39 12.94 15.56
C ALA A 365 8.68 11.64 16.33
N TYR A 366 9.34 11.76 17.48
CA TYR A 366 9.65 10.64 18.35
C TYR A 366 9.64 11.10 19.81
N ASN A 367 8.97 10.33 20.67
CA ASN A 367 8.83 10.63 22.09
C ASN A 367 8.34 12.09 22.31
N ASN A 368 9.20 13.01 22.69
CA ASN A 368 8.85 14.41 23.03
C ASN A 368 9.48 15.44 22.07
N GLY A 369 10.04 15.02 20.96
CA GLY A 369 10.77 15.88 20.02
C GLY A 369 10.62 15.48 18.56
N ALA A 370 11.30 16.24 17.70
CA ALA A 370 11.46 15.95 16.29
C ALA A 370 12.94 15.83 15.95
N TYR A 371 13.30 14.78 15.22
CA TYR A 371 14.68 14.41 14.91
C TYR A 371 14.85 14.17 13.42
N PRO A 372 15.99 14.52 12.82
CA PRO A 372 16.27 14.18 11.43
C PRO A 372 16.74 12.73 11.29
N GLY A 373 16.39 12.10 10.17
CA GLY A 373 16.85 10.77 9.79
C GLY A 373 17.08 10.65 8.29
N ASN A 374 17.82 9.60 7.89
CA ASN A 374 18.09 9.26 6.50
C ASN A 374 17.54 7.88 6.17
N GLY A 375 17.08 7.71 4.95
CA GLY A 375 16.58 6.44 4.43
C GLY A 375 15.34 6.62 3.55
N THR A 376 15.20 5.79 2.54
CA THR A 376 13.94 5.67 1.77
C THR A 376 12.79 5.27 2.70
N SER A 377 13.11 4.66 3.85
CA SER A 377 12.21 4.38 4.97
C SER A 377 11.49 5.62 5.51
N TYR A 378 12.00 6.83 5.29
CA TYR A 378 11.36 8.09 5.72
C TYR A 378 10.61 8.79 4.59
N ALA A 379 11.04 8.58 3.34
CA ALA A 379 10.30 9.03 2.16
C ALA A 379 8.97 8.27 2.00
N THR A 380 8.95 7.00 2.34
CA THR A 380 7.79 6.10 2.22
C THR A 380 6.61 6.54 3.10
N PRO A 381 6.75 6.75 4.43
CA PRO A 381 5.66 7.22 5.27
C PRO A 381 5.21 8.64 4.92
N LEU A 382 6.10 9.55 4.52
CA LEU A 382 5.72 10.86 4.01
C LEU A 382 4.77 10.73 2.81
N SER A 383 5.09 9.82 1.88
CA SER A 383 4.29 9.55 0.70
C SER A 383 2.96 8.85 1.04
N ALA A 384 2.98 7.87 1.95
CA ALA A 384 1.78 7.17 2.41
C ALA A 384 0.78 8.12 3.07
N GLY A 385 1.27 9.06 3.89
CA GLY A 385 0.43 10.11 4.48
C GLY A 385 -0.17 11.05 3.43
N GLY A 386 0.61 11.49 2.44
CA GLY A 386 0.11 12.29 1.33
C GLY A 386 -0.96 11.56 0.50
N ILE A 387 -0.79 10.27 0.26
CA ILE A 387 -1.79 9.41 -0.41
C ILE A 387 -3.06 9.32 0.45
N ALA A 388 -2.95 9.19 1.77
CA ALA A 388 -4.12 9.19 2.65
C ALA A 388 -4.89 10.51 2.60
N CYS A 389 -4.21 11.65 2.55
CA CYS A 389 -4.85 12.95 2.36
C CYS A 389 -5.57 13.06 1.00
N LEU A 390 -4.99 12.50 -0.07
CA LEU A 390 -5.68 12.41 -1.37
C LEU A 390 -6.91 11.51 -1.31
N LEU A 391 -6.84 10.35 -0.64
CA LEU A 391 -7.98 9.44 -0.49
C LEU A 391 -9.14 10.06 0.31
N GLN A 392 -8.85 10.96 1.25
CA GLN A 392 -9.87 11.78 1.90
C GLN A 392 -10.53 12.77 0.93
N ALA A 393 -9.76 13.31 -0.02
CA ALA A 393 -10.20 14.39 -0.92
C ALA A 393 -10.97 13.91 -2.16
N ILE A 394 -10.74 12.67 -2.60
CA ILE A 394 -11.28 12.11 -3.84
C ILE A 394 -12.38 11.06 -3.57
N PRO A 395 -13.27 10.75 -4.54
CA PRO A 395 -14.31 9.74 -4.33
C PRO A 395 -13.75 8.36 -3.96
N ASN A 396 -14.39 7.67 -3.02
CA ASN A 396 -13.99 6.32 -2.56
C ASN A 396 -13.99 5.27 -3.69
N SER A 397 -14.76 5.51 -4.76
CA SER A 397 -14.81 4.67 -5.97
C SER A 397 -13.64 4.92 -6.94
N THR A 398 -12.73 5.85 -6.63
CA THR A 398 -11.58 6.13 -7.49
C THR A 398 -10.68 4.89 -7.62
N ASN A 399 -10.50 4.43 -8.84
CA ASN A 399 -9.62 3.30 -9.13
C ASN A 399 -8.19 3.56 -8.63
N ARG A 400 -7.62 2.60 -7.89
CA ARG A 400 -6.30 2.76 -7.24
C ARG A 400 -5.15 2.86 -8.25
N GLU A 401 -5.27 2.19 -9.41
CA GLU A 401 -4.27 2.33 -10.48
C GLU A 401 -4.34 3.71 -11.14
N LEU A 402 -5.54 4.28 -11.32
CA LEU A 402 -5.70 5.65 -11.80
C LEU A 402 -5.02 6.65 -10.86
N LEU A 403 -5.20 6.50 -9.55
CA LEU A 403 -4.55 7.36 -8.56
C LEU A 403 -3.02 7.22 -8.62
N LYS A 404 -2.49 5.99 -8.64
CA LYS A 404 -1.04 5.74 -8.77
C LYS A 404 -0.48 6.32 -10.06
N ASN A 405 -1.20 6.19 -11.18
CA ASN A 405 -0.79 6.79 -12.45
C ASN A 405 -0.81 8.32 -12.38
N SER A 406 -1.79 8.94 -11.74
CA SER A 406 -1.82 10.40 -11.54
C SER A 406 -0.63 10.89 -10.68
N LEU A 407 -0.25 10.11 -9.65
CA LEU A 407 0.96 10.39 -8.85
C LEU A 407 2.23 10.36 -9.71
N ARG A 408 2.39 9.36 -10.60
CA ARG A 408 3.52 9.29 -11.53
C ARG A 408 3.50 10.46 -12.54
N GLN A 409 2.33 10.74 -13.13
CA GLN A 409 2.16 11.76 -14.17
C GLN A 409 2.38 13.19 -13.67
N THR A 410 2.21 13.44 -12.39
CA THR A 410 2.44 14.76 -11.79
C THR A 410 3.79 14.88 -11.09
N ALA A 411 4.59 13.82 -11.08
CA ALA A 411 5.93 13.84 -10.51
C ALA A 411 6.89 14.63 -11.40
N SER A 412 7.94 15.18 -10.80
CA SER A 412 8.77 16.27 -11.33
C SER A 412 9.53 15.96 -12.63
N LEU A 413 9.73 14.69 -12.96
CA LEU A 413 10.48 14.27 -14.18
C LEU A 413 9.57 13.72 -15.29
N TYR A 414 8.27 13.43 -15.00
CA TYR A 414 7.37 12.83 -15.97
C TYR A 414 7.29 13.65 -17.28
N PRO A 415 7.31 13.03 -18.49
CA PRO A 415 7.25 11.59 -18.78
C PRO A 415 8.59 10.85 -18.71
N ASN A 416 9.70 11.56 -18.45
CA ASN A 416 11.01 10.94 -18.27
C ASN A 416 11.12 10.31 -16.88
N TYR A 417 12.14 9.47 -16.69
CA TYR A 417 12.44 8.87 -15.39
C TYR A 417 13.95 8.61 -15.26
N THR A 418 14.40 8.34 -14.04
CA THR A 418 15.74 7.83 -13.76
C THR A 418 15.64 6.58 -12.87
N ASP A 419 16.69 5.76 -12.90
CA ASP A 419 16.74 4.53 -12.11
C ASP A 419 16.71 4.78 -10.59
N GLN A 420 17.13 5.96 -10.13
CA GLN A 420 17.13 6.34 -8.72
C GLN A 420 15.86 7.06 -8.26
N LEU A 421 15.23 7.86 -9.13
CA LEU A 421 14.11 8.71 -8.75
C LEU A 421 12.77 8.27 -9.32
N GLY A 422 12.75 7.26 -10.20
CA GLY A 422 11.56 6.97 -10.98
C GLY A 422 11.10 8.20 -11.75
N TYR A 423 9.82 8.53 -11.70
CA TYR A 423 9.27 9.74 -12.34
C TYR A 423 9.56 11.03 -11.57
N GLY A 424 10.40 10.99 -10.53
CA GLY A 424 10.84 12.16 -9.79
C GLY A 424 10.01 12.44 -8.55
N ILE A 425 10.08 13.67 -8.05
CA ILE A 425 9.48 14.09 -6.78
C ILE A 425 7.95 14.20 -6.90
N LEU A 426 7.23 13.61 -5.94
CA LEU A 426 5.77 13.67 -5.85
C LEU A 426 5.24 15.11 -5.74
N ASN A 427 4.03 15.35 -6.29
CA ASN A 427 3.33 16.63 -6.21
C ASN A 427 1.84 16.43 -5.87
N PHE A 428 1.52 16.27 -4.60
CA PHE A 428 0.17 15.98 -4.12
C PHE A 428 -0.85 17.06 -4.49
N GLY A 429 -0.44 18.35 -4.44
CA GLY A 429 -1.32 19.46 -4.82
C GLY A 429 -1.72 19.43 -6.28
N GLN A 430 -0.82 19.01 -7.19
CA GLN A 430 -1.14 18.86 -8.61
C GLN A 430 -2.05 17.66 -8.87
N VAL A 431 -1.84 16.53 -8.17
CA VAL A 431 -2.76 15.39 -8.22
C VAL A 431 -4.17 15.83 -7.81
N LEU A 432 -4.31 16.46 -6.64
CA LEU A 432 -5.60 16.98 -6.18
C LEU A 432 -6.26 17.87 -7.25
N SER A 433 -5.51 18.83 -7.79
CA SER A 433 -6.01 19.74 -8.82
C SER A 433 -6.50 19.01 -10.07
N SER A 434 -5.88 17.90 -10.47
CA SER A 434 -6.31 17.11 -11.62
C SER A 434 -7.68 16.43 -11.39
N PHE A 435 -7.91 15.91 -10.18
CA PHE A 435 -9.19 15.32 -9.80
C PHE A 435 -10.29 16.36 -9.60
N LEU A 436 -9.98 17.54 -9.03
CA LEU A 436 -10.96 18.62 -8.84
C LEU A 436 -11.41 19.22 -10.17
N LYS A 437 -10.51 19.45 -11.13
CA LYS A 437 -10.87 19.94 -12.48
C LYS A 437 -11.84 18.98 -13.19
N THR A 438 -11.66 17.69 -13.03
CA THR A 438 -12.60 16.68 -13.59
C THR A 438 -13.97 16.81 -12.93
N ASN A 439 -14.03 17.01 -11.62
CA ASN A 439 -15.28 17.19 -10.88
C ASN A 439 -15.99 18.52 -11.22
N GLU A 440 -15.27 19.61 -11.44
CA GLU A 440 -15.84 20.88 -11.90
C GLU A 440 -16.47 20.74 -13.30
N PHE A 441 -15.83 20.01 -14.21
CA PHE A 441 -16.40 19.73 -15.54
C PHE A 441 -17.70 18.94 -15.42
N TYR A 442 -17.79 17.98 -14.49
CA TYR A 442 -19.03 17.23 -14.21
C TYR A 442 -20.08 18.05 -13.45
N SER A 443 -19.68 19.03 -12.61
CA SER A 443 -20.62 19.81 -11.80
C SER A 443 -21.27 20.97 -12.55
N GLN A 444 -20.60 21.55 -13.55
CA GLN A 444 -21.13 22.67 -14.33
C GLN A 444 -22.17 22.26 -15.39
N ASN A 445 -22.16 20.98 -15.82
CA ASN A 445 -23.03 20.47 -16.88
C ASN A 445 -23.95 19.35 -16.39
N LYS A 446 -24.66 19.54 -15.27
CA LYS A 446 -25.62 18.52 -14.78
C LYS A 446 -26.88 18.51 -15.64
N ALA A 447 -26.89 17.62 -16.66
CA ALA A 447 -28.14 17.12 -17.20
C ALA A 447 -28.52 15.85 -16.41
N ILE A 448 -29.71 15.80 -15.86
CA ILE A 448 -30.29 14.62 -15.19
C ILE A 448 -31.18 13.90 -16.18
N VAL A 449 -30.93 12.61 -16.35
CA VAL A 449 -31.75 11.73 -17.22
C VAL A 449 -32.61 10.84 -16.34
N TYR A 450 -33.92 10.91 -16.50
CA TYR A 450 -34.88 10.12 -15.71
C TYR A 450 -36.11 9.71 -16.52
N PRO A 451 -36.75 8.56 -16.18
CA PRO A 451 -36.23 7.52 -15.28
C PRO A 451 -35.02 6.81 -15.88
N ASN A 452 -34.14 6.27 -15.02
CA ASN A 452 -33.06 5.39 -15.42
C ASN A 452 -32.97 4.25 -14.39
N PRO A 453 -33.26 2.98 -14.76
CA PRO A 453 -33.64 2.52 -16.12
C PRO A 453 -35.00 3.05 -16.62
N ALA A 454 -35.10 3.22 -17.93
CA ALA A 454 -36.29 3.69 -18.61
C ALA A 454 -36.99 2.54 -19.40
N LYS A 455 -38.30 2.66 -19.62
CA LYS A 455 -39.08 1.67 -20.38
C LYS A 455 -39.61 2.19 -21.72
N GLN A 456 -40.16 3.39 -21.77
CA GLN A 456 -40.80 3.97 -22.94
C GLN A 456 -40.24 5.34 -23.31
N GLU A 457 -39.91 6.14 -22.32
CA GLU A 457 -39.38 7.49 -22.53
C GLU A 457 -38.35 7.85 -21.48
N ILE A 458 -37.46 8.75 -21.85
CA ILE A 458 -36.55 9.45 -20.94
C ILE A 458 -36.81 10.93 -20.98
N ASN A 459 -36.67 11.58 -19.82
CA ASN A 459 -36.70 13.02 -19.69
C ASN A 459 -35.29 13.51 -19.31
N ILE A 460 -34.89 14.65 -19.84
CA ILE A 460 -33.59 15.26 -19.57
C ILE A 460 -33.82 16.64 -18.99
N SER A 461 -33.37 16.83 -17.74
CA SER A 461 -33.39 18.10 -17.06
C SER A 461 -31.97 18.69 -17.03
N SER A 462 -31.81 19.96 -17.38
CA SER A 462 -30.54 20.67 -17.34
C SER A 462 -30.75 22.11 -16.88
N THR A 463 -29.79 22.65 -16.18
CA THR A 463 -29.76 24.07 -15.81
C THR A 463 -29.42 24.99 -16.98
N GLN A 464 -28.89 24.43 -18.08
CA GLN A 464 -28.57 25.15 -19.32
C GLN A 464 -29.56 24.76 -20.44
N LYS A 465 -29.73 25.65 -21.42
CA LYS A 465 -30.57 25.39 -22.58
C LYS A 465 -29.95 24.30 -23.44
N ILE A 466 -30.66 23.17 -23.58
CA ILE A 466 -30.19 22.05 -24.41
C ILE A 466 -30.38 22.44 -25.88
N GLU A 467 -29.31 22.42 -26.65
CA GLU A 467 -29.32 22.65 -28.09
C GLU A 467 -29.57 21.36 -28.87
N LYS A 468 -28.98 20.26 -28.42
CA LYS A 468 -29.01 18.99 -29.12
C LYS A 468 -28.71 17.81 -28.20
N ILE A 469 -29.38 16.69 -28.39
CA ILE A 469 -29.11 15.42 -27.74
C ILE A 469 -28.86 14.37 -28.83
N SER A 470 -27.67 13.76 -28.82
CA SER A 470 -27.32 12.66 -29.72
C SER A 470 -27.29 11.35 -28.94
N VAL A 471 -27.96 10.32 -29.47
CA VAL A 471 -28.09 9.00 -28.84
C VAL A 471 -27.15 8.01 -29.54
N TYR A 472 -26.41 7.23 -28.76
CA TYR A 472 -25.46 6.21 -29.24
C TYR A 472 -25.73 4.88 -28.52
N ASN A 473 -25.48 3.75 -29.21
CA ASN A 473 -25.54 2.44 -28.59
C ASN A 473 -24.27 2.15 -27.74
N SER A 474 -24.20 0.98 -27.11
CA SER A 474 -23.08 0.56 -26.26
C SER A 474 -21.74 0.43 -26.99
N LEU A 475 -21.76 0.33 -28.34
CA LEU A 475 -20.55 0.29 -29.18
C LEU A 475 -20.14 1.68 -29.67
N GLY A 476 -20.80 2.75 -29.22
CA GLY A 476 -20.51 4.13 -29.62
C GLY A 476 -21.05 4.50 -31.01
N GLN A 477 -21.88 3.65 -31.63
CA GLN A 477 -22.52 3.95 -32.93
C GLN A 477 -23.66 4.92 -32.74
N PHE A 478 -23.68 5.98 -33.59
CA PHE A 478 -24.74 6.97 -33.60
C PHE A 478 -26.08 6.34 -34.03
N LEU A 479 -27.14 6.67 -33.32
CA LEU A 479 -28.49 6.21 -33.62
C LEU A 479 -29.39 7.32 -34.16
N PHE A 480 -29.58 8.39 -33.40
CA PHE A 480 -30.39 9.54 -33.80
C PHE A 480 -30.10 10.77 -32.92
N ASP A 481 -30.61 11.92 -33.36
CA ASP A 481 -30.58 13.18 -32.64
C ASP A 481 -31.99 13.58 -32.16
N SER A 482 -32.05 14.31 -31.03
CA SER A 482 -33.24 14.99 -30.52
C SER A 482 -32.94 16.43 -30.17
N LYS A 483 -33.88 17.33 -30.36
CA LYS A 483 -33.89 18.69 -29.86
C LYS A 483 -34.83 18.90 -28.68
N THR A 484 -35.57 17.86 -28.30
CA THR A 484 -36.50 17.87 -27.19
C THR A 484 -35.92 17.18 -25.99
N THR A 485 -36.25 17.67 -24.81
CA THR A 485 -35.79 17.11 -23.51
C THR A 485 -36.56 15.83 -23.13
N LYS A 486 -37.60 15.48 -23.88
CA LYS A 486 -38.38 14.26 -23.74
C LYS A 486 -38.16 13.40 -24.98
N ILE A 487 -37.60 12.22 -24.80
CA ILE A 487 -37.22 11.30 -25.88
C ILE A 487 -37.96 9.98 -25.70
N ASN A 488 -38.72 9.59 -26.72
CA ASN A 488 -39.32 8.27 -26.79
C ASN A 488 -38.26 7.23 -27.17
N ILE A 489 -38.23 6.13 -26.44
CA ILE A 489 -37.26 5.05 -26.58
C ILE A 489 -37.90 3.69 -26.87
N ASP A 490 -39.22 3.64 -27.20
CA ASP A 490 -39.96 2.40 -27.46
C ASP A 490 -39.34 1.56 -28.59
N LYS A 491 -38.61 2.21 -29.51
CA LYS A 491 -37.95 1.54 -30.64
C LYS A 491 -36.53 1.07 -30.35
N LEU A 492 -36.01 1.34 -29.15
CA LEU A 492 -34.69 0.90 -28.72
C LEU A 492 -34.78 -0.47 -28.04
N GLU A 493 -33.87 -1.35 -28.36
CA GLU A 493 -33.74 -2.63 -27.68
C GLU A 493 -33.30 -2.44 -26.24
N LYS A 494 -33.50 -3.47 -25.38
CA LYS A 494 -33.03 -3.41 -24.00
C LYS A 494 -31.50 -3.39 -24.00
N GLY A 495 -30.89 -2.37 -23.37
CA GLY A 495 -29.45 -2.23 -23.34
C GLY A 495 -28.97 -0.93 -22.72
N LEU A 496 -27.66 -0.73 -22.78
CA LEU A 496 -26.98 0.50 -22.37
C LEU A 496 -26.85 1.44 -23.57
N TYR A 497 -27.17 2.72 -23.35
CA TYR A 497 -27.09 3.77 -24.36
C TYR A 497 -26.32 4.97 -23.78
N PHE A 498 -25.60 5.69 -24.62
CA PHE A 498 -24.92 6.92 -24.27
C PHE A 498 -25.66 8.13 -24.89
N LEU A 499 -25.80 9.18 -24.09
CA LEU A 499 -26.36 10.44 -24.52
C LEU A 499 -25.29 11.52 -24.53
N LYS A 500 -25.04 12.13 -25.69
CA LYS A 500 -24.23 13.33 -25.82
C LYS A 500 -25.13 14.54 -25.85
N ILE A 501 -25.17 15.32 -24.77
CA ILE A 501 -26.01 16.50 -24.60
C ILE A 501 -25.16 17.73 -24.89
N LYS A 502 -25.56 18.52 -25.87
CA LYS A 502 -24.96 19.82 -26.17
C LYS A 502 -25.89 20.90 -25.60
N THR A 503 -25.30 21.73 -24.72
CA THR A 503 -25.96 22.89 -24.10
C THR A 503 -25.33 24.16 -24.57
#